data_c0ebd4f68a002fba4bdf6cf8fac28076
#
_entry.id   c0ebd4f68a002fba4bdf6cf8fac28076
#
_cell.length_a   1.000
_cell.length_b   1.000
_cell.length_c   1.000
_cell.angle_alpha   90.00
_cell.angle_beta   90.00
_cell.angle_gamma   90.00
#
_symmetry.space_group_name_H-M   'P 1'
#
loop_
_entity.id
_entity.type
_entity.pdbx_description
1 polymer ?
#
loop_
_entity_poly.entity_id
_entity_poly.type
_entity_poly.pdbx_seq_one_letter_code
_entity_poly.pdbx_strand_id
1 'polypeptide(L)'
;MTTPLSGAHGDEPDDGRATRPDAQTPARARRWVLPVIAVAATLVVVAAIAVVGIVAGDAGPTATPTATPSVTPNATASPDALSFERPADWDPARPGFHLTPEAHWINDPQRPFFAGGLWHLYYLYNADYPNGNGTEWYHATSSDLVTWHNEGVAIEKYRNGLGDILTGSAVVDTTGSAGFGAGAVVALVTQQDDGVQRQSLFYSTDDGYTFAEYDGNPVMDNPGVVDWRDPKVIRDEAHDRWVMVLAEGARLGFYTSPDLRSWTYVSDFVRDDLGLLECPDLFEMIDPESGRRTWILAASADGAASGRTTGFAYWTGTWDGERFTADDTDPLWLDDGADFYAAVTWDDPRRTGDDRLTERSALAWMNNWAYARDLPADQWQGGALSTTRTIVLDEVDGRLRLRSRPADGVRGLEGAVQSAPAHVVEPGAIAPLAVQPATSSYRMRVSFDRPESGEVRLRLADNGDSSVTVGFDSEAGVAFVTRADDDAADRMPDAYRTVRTSAQPTGDIVSFDVLVDAGSVEVFLGDGSSLTMAIHPGDSPHVTVESTSAPVQVRSLWIAPMAIIDPND
;
A
#
# COMPACT_ATOMS: atom_id res chain seq x y z
N MET A 1 25.73 -64.48 -6.69
CA MET A 1 25.43 -65.57 -7.63
C MET A 1 24.64 -64.95 -8.73
N THR A 2 25.35 -64.77 -9.83
CA THR A 2 25.01 -65.00 -11.27
C THR A 2 24.02 -64.07 -11.92
N THR A 3 24.59 -63.11 -12.60
CA THR A 3 24.25 -62.68 -13.99
C THR A 3 24.31 -63.96 -14.93
N PRO A 4 23.93 -63.92 -16.26
CA PRO A 4 23.82 -62.82 -17.19
C PRO A 4 22.93 -63.07 -18.46
N LEU A 5 23.04 -62.08 -19.42
CA LEU A 5 23.03 -62.19 -20.91
C LEU A 5 21.66 -62.18 -21.64
N SER A 6 21.41 -61.66 -22.79
CA SER A 6 22.16 -60.95 -23.87
C SER A 6 21.27 -60.86 -25.10
N GLY A 7 21.60 -59.92 -25.99
CA GLY A 7 21.40 -60.02 -27.43
C GLY A 7 20.51 -58.90 -28.00
N ALA A 8 20.95 -57.88 -28.63
CA ALA A 8 21.84 -57.61 -29.78
C ALA A 8 21.19 -57.81 -31.16
N HIS A 9 21.30 -56.77 -31.93
CA HIS A 9 21.27 -56.48 -33.36
C HIS A 9 20.10 -55.63 -33.80
N GLY A 10 20.23 -54.50 -34.39
CA GLY A 10 21.27 -54.00 -35.35
C GLY A 10 20.53 -53.50 -36.57
N ASP A 11 20.67 -52.24 -36.88
CA ASP A 11 21.01 -51.76 -38.22
C ASP A 11 20.66 -50.27 -38.36
N GLU A 12 21.67 -49.47 -38.58
CA GLU A 12 21.69 -48.21 -39.33
C GLU A 12 21.88 -48.55 -40.83
N PRO A 13 21.85 -47.58 -41.77
CA PRO A 13 21.43 -46.16 -41.78
C PRO A 13 20.51 -45.85 -43.00
N ASP A 14 19.84 -44.68 -42.99
CA ASP A 14 19.64 -43.98 -44.28
C ASP A 14 19.67 -42.46 -44.13
N ASP A 15 20.37 -41.91 -45.09
CA ASP A 15 20.87 -40.57 -45.27
C ASP A 15 19.78 -39.71 -45.94
N GLY A 16 19.34 -38.63 -45.34
CA GLY A 16 18.27 -37.79 -45.89
C GLY A 16 18.37 -36.31 -45.50
N ARG A 17 19.36 -35.61 -46.09
CA ARG A 17 19.41 -34.15 -46.38
C ARG A 17 18.34 -33.26 -45.75
N ALA A 18 18.76 -32.45 -44.81
CA ALA A 18 18.09 -31.24 -44.34
C ALA A 18 18.02 -30.20 -45.48
N THR A 19 16.82 -29.81 -45.85
CA THR A 19 16.53 -28.57 -46.58
C THR A 19 16.21 -27.44 -45.58
N ARG A 20 17.03 -26.39 -45.63
CA ARG A 20 16.77 -25.13 -44.95
C ARG A 20 15.55 -24.45 -45.56
N PRO A 21 14.64 -23.84 -44.75
CA PRO A 21 13.69 -22.87 -45.28
C PRO A 21 14.35 -21.51 -45.43
N ASP A 22 14.00 -20.88 -46.53
CA ASP A 22 14.48 -19.58 -46.98
C ASP A 22 14.14 -18.43 -46.05
N ALA A 23 15.07 -17.50 -45.97
CA ALA A 23 14.90 -16.19 -45.34
C ALA A 23 13.76 -15.39 -46.01
N GLN A 24 12.74 -15.05 -45.27
CA GLN A 24 11.71 -14.11 -45.68
C GLN A 24 12.21 -12.67 -45.47
N THR A 25 12.25 -11.95 -46.56
CA THR A 25 12.54 -10.51 -46.68
C THR A 25 11.49 -9.67 -45.94
N PRO A 26 11.82 -8.60 -45.19
CA PRO A 26 10.84 -7.75 -44.53
C PRO A 26 10.09 -6.90 -45.53
N ALA A 27 8.78 -6.83 -45.37
CA ALA A 27 7.86 -6.04 -46.15
C ALA A 27 8.14 -4.54 -45.95
N ARG A 28 8.30 -3.83 -47.06
CA ARG A 28 8.43 -2.38 -47.13
C ARG A 28 7.19 -1.68 -46.55
N ALA A 29 7.38 -0.89 -45.50
CA ALA A 29 6.39 0.09 -45.03
C ALA A 29 6.16 1.15 -46.10
N ARG A 30 4.91 1.30 -46.52
CA ARG A 30 4.46 2.38 -47.38
C ARG A 30 4.42 3.69 -46.57
N ARG A 31 5.34 4.61 -46.88
CA ARG A 31 5.24 6.01 -46.43
C ARG A 31 4.07 6.68 -47.14
N TRP A 32 3.12 7.14 -46.38
CA TRP A 32 2.10 8.11 -46.84
C TRP A 32 2.68 9.51 -46.69
N VAL A 33 2.85 10.18 -47.83
CA VAL A 33 3.20 11.60 -47.93
C VAL A 33 1.89 12.39 -47.96
N LEU A 34 1.63 13.19 -46.96
CA LEU A 34 0.58 14.18 -46.95
C LEU A 34 1.15 15.54 -47.38
N PRO A 35 0.43 16.31 -48.19
CA PRO A 35 0.93 17.60 -48.69
C PRO A 35 0.75 18.70 -47.64
N VAL A 36 1.80 19.50 -47.48
CA VAL A 36 1.81 20.73 -46.70
C VAL A 36 1.00 21.79 -47.43
N ILE A 37 -0.06 22.26 -46.80
CA ILE A 37 -0.77 23.49 -47.24
C ILE A 37 -0.29 24.62 -46.33
N ALA A 38 0.44 25.56 -46.93
CA ALA A 38 0.84 26.80 -46.28
C ALA A 38 -0.33 27.78 -46.29
N VAL A 39 -0.76 28.25 -45.10
CA VAL A 39 -1.66 29.38 -44.94
C VAL A 39 -0.87 30.54 -44.32
N ALA A 40 -0.80 31.64 -45.09
CA ALA A 40 -0.12 32.87 -44.70
C ALA A 40 -0.90 33.57 -43.55
N ALA A 41 -0.22 33.90 -42.46
CA ALA A 41 -0.74 34.71 -41.38
C ALA A 41 -0.58 36.21 -41.69
N THR A 42 -1.67 36.96 -41.64
CA THR A 42 -1.70 38.42 -41.77
C THR A 42 -1.56 39.03 -40.37
N LEU A 43 -0.48 39.76 -40.15
CA LEU A 43 -0.25 40.57 -38.96
C LEU A 43 -1.09 41.83 -39.00
N VAL A 44 -1.91 42.08 -37.95
CA VAL A 44 -2.51 43.39 -37.67
C VAL A 44 -1.88 43.94 -36.39
N VAL A 45 -1.11 45.00 -36.55
CA VAL A 45 -0.53 45.80 -35.44
C VAL A 45 -1.56 46.87 -35.09
N VAL A 46 -1.99 46.89 -33.80
CA VAL A 46 -2.74 48.03 -33.25
C VAL A 46 -1.86 48.70 -32.19
N ALA A 47 -1.45 49.92 -32.49
CA ALA A 47 -0.73 50.80 -31.57
C ALA A 47 -1.72 51.46 -30.61
N ALA A 48 -1.48 51.37 -29.31
CA ALA A 48 -2.17 52.11 -28.27
C ALA A 48 -1.36 53.36 -27.86
N ILE A 49 -1.96 54.50 -28.00
CA ILE A 49 -1.41 55.84 -27.62
C ILE A 49 -1.71 56.04 -26.15
N ALA A 50 -0.67 56.34 -25.36
CA ALA A 50 -0.80 56.83 -23.99
C ALA A 50 -1.06 58.32 -23.97
N VAL A 51 -2.13 58.76 -23.29
CA VAL A 51 -2.35 60.17 -22.93
C VAL A 51 -2.23 60.31 -21.44
N VAL A 52 -1.25 61.06 -21.03
CA VAL A 52 -1.05 61.52 -19.63
C VAL A 52 -1.92 62.77 -19.45
N GLY A 53 -2.84 62.76 -18.51
CA GLY A 53 -3.58 63.92 -18.03
C GLY A 53 -3.45 64.08 -16.53
N ILE A 54 -2.70 65.10 -16.13
CA ILE A 54 -2.64 65.57 -14.73
C ILE A 54 -3.81 66.56 -14.53
N VAL A 55 -4.70 66.27 -13.58
CA VAL A 55 -5.56 67.31 -12.96
C VAL A 55 -5.59 67.08 -11.44
N ALA A 56 -5.32 68.19 -10.74
CA ALA A 56 -5.30 68.28 -9.31
C ALA A 56 -6.68 68.43 -8.66
N GLY A 57 -6.85 67.82 -7.51
CA GLY A 57 -7.59 68.34 -6.36
C GLY A 57 -9.11 68.30 -6.41
N ASP A 58 -9.71 67.42 -5.57
CA ASP A 58 -10.62 67.93 -4.53
C ASP A 58 -10.88 66.86 -3.46
N ALA A 59 -10.93 67.31 -2.21
CA ALA A 59 -11.16 66.50 -1.05
C ALA A 59 -12.64 66.21 -0.87
N GLY A 60 -13.04 64.92 -0.87
CA GLY A 60 -14.38 64.45 -0.57
C GLY A 60 -14.36 63.23 0.35
N PRO A 61 -15.42 62.86 1.03
CA PRO A 61 -15.46 62.44 2.42
C PRO A 61 -14.94 61.04 2.71
N THR A 62 -14.35 60.91 3.89
CA THR A 62 -13.95 59.70 4.57
C THR A 62 -14.93 58.52 4.39
N ALA A 63 -14.55 57.52 3.60
CA ALA A 63 -15.22 56.23 3.59
C ALA A 63 -14.89 55.46 4.86
N THR A 64 -15.92 55.12 5.60
CA THR A 64 -15.88 54.17 6.72
C THR A 64 -15.31 52.83 6.22
N PRO A 65 -14.38 52.20 6.94
CA PRO A 65 -13.89 50.89 6.53
C PRO A 65 -15.04 49.86 6.57
N THR A 66 -15.40 49.35 5.42
CA THR A 66 -16.27 48.18 5.30
C THR A 66 -15.61 47.02 6.01
N ALA A 67 -16.26 46.51 7.05
CA ALA A 67 -15.82 45.33 7.79
C ALA A 67 -15.63 44.18 6.79
N THR A 68 -14.43 43.64 6.72
CA THR A 68 -14.13 42.35 6.13
C THR A 68 -15.08 41.33 6.74
N PRO A 69 -15.79 40.49 5.97
CA PRO A 69 -16.59 39.43 6.55
C PRO A 69 -15.67 38.55 7.37
N SER A 70 -15.85 38.57 8.69
CA SER A 70 -15.28 37.62 9.60
C SER A 70 -15.85 36.25 9.18
N VAL A 71 -15.03 35.41 8.58
CA VAL A 71 -15.35 34.00 8.42
C VAL A 71 -15.39 33.47 9.86
N THR A 72 -16.58 33.33 10.39
CA THR A 72 -16.83 32.58 11.62
C THR A 72 -16.31 31.17 11.33
N PRO A 73 -15.39 30.63 12.14
CA PRO A 73 -15.05 29.23 12.01
C PRO A 73 -16.38 28.47 12.12
N ASN A 74 -16.71 27.70 11.10
CA ASN A 74 -17.86 26.83 11.12
C ASN A 74 -17.79 26.02 12.42
N ALA A 75 -18.89 25.99 13.14
CA ALA A 75 -19.02 25.23 14.36
C ALA A 75 -18.42 23.86 14.12
N THR A 76 -17.53 23.43 15.00
CA THR A 76 -17.16 22.03 15.16
C THR A 76 -18.42 21.21 14.98
N ALA A 77 -18.54 20.51 13.84
CA ALA A 77 -19.52 19.47 13.67
C ALA A 77 -19.34 18.55 14.89
N SER A 78 -20.40 18.30 15.63
CA SER A 78 -20.43 17.17 16.56
C SER A 78 -19.94 15.97 15.76
N PRO A 79 -19.09 15.10 16.34
CA PRO A 79 -18.74 13.88 15.66
C PRO A 79 -20.06 13.22 15.26
N ASP A 80 -20.31 13.13 13.97
CA ASP A 80 -21.52 12.51 13.43
C ASP A 80 -21.60 11.13 14.04
N ALA A 81 -22.80 10.73 14.46
CA ALA A 81 -22.99 9.45 15.12
C ALA A 81 -22.56 8.36 14.12
N LEU A 82 -21.60 7.52 14.53
CA LEU A 82 -21.06 6.44 13.70
C LEU A 82 -22.22 5.63 13.09
N SER A 83 -22.20 5.43 11.78
CA SER A 83 -23.14 4.57 11.07
C SER A 83 -22.57 3.16 10.96
N PHE A 84 -23.41 2.16 11.27
CA PHE A 84 -23.09 0.74 11.12
C PHE A 84 -23.94 0.09 10.02
N GLU A 85 -24.82 0.87 9.40
CA GLU A 85 -25.64 0.44 8.28
C GLU A 85 -25.03 0.93 6.98
N ARG A 86 -24.90 0.06 5.99
CA ARG A 86 -24.40 0.42 4.66
C ARG A 86 -25.43 1.30 3.96
N PRO A 87 -25.03 2.37 3.27
CA PRO A 87 -25.90 3.11 2.39
C PRO A 87 -26.59 2.18 1.37
N ALA A 88 -27.83 2.51 0.99
CA ALA A 88 -28.65 1.62 0.16
C ALA A 88 -28.10 1.43 -1.27
N ASP A 89 -27.28 2.36 -1.73
CA ASP A 89 -26.56 2.37 -3.02
C ASP A 89 -25.11 1.89 -2.91
N TRP A 90 -24.66 1.49 -1.70
CA TRP A 90 -23.32 0.97 -1.49
C TRP A 90 -23.20 -0.45 -2.07
N ASP A 91 -22.18 -0.69 -2.87
CA ASP A 91 -21.86 -2.03 -3.35
C ASP A 91 -21.64 -2.97 -2.14
N PRO A 92 -22.41 -4.06 -2.00
CA PRO A 92 -22.29 -4.96 -0.86
C PRO A 92 -20.90 -5.59 -0.71
N ALA A 93 -20.15 -5.73 -1.80
CA ALA A 93 -18.78 -6.27 -1.79
C ALA A 93 -17.71 -5.20 -1.49
N ARG A 94 -18.06 -3.90 -1.52
CA ARG A 94 -17.12 -2.81 -1.20
C ARG A 94 -16.82 -2.80 0.30
N PRO A 95 -15.54 -2.71 0.72
CA PRO A 95 -15.15 -2.54 2.12
C PRO A 95 -15.87 -1.38 2.80
N GLY A 96 -16.23 -1.54 4.08
CA GLY A 96 -17.03 -0.57 4.84
C GLY A 96 -16.20 0.45 5.60
N PHE A 97 -15.01 0.10 6.09
CA PHE A 97 -14.16 1.00 6.89
C PHE A 97 -12.73 1.16 6.37
N HIS A 98 -12.38 0.48 5.30
CA HIS A 98 -11.13 0.69 4.60
C HIS A 98 -11.25 1.83 3.59
N LEU A 99 -10.15 2.56 3.33
CA LEU A 99 -10.13 3.56 2.28
C LEU A 99 -10.27 2.88 0.92
N THR A 100 -11.33 3.27 0.20
CA THR A 100 -11.62 2.84 -1.16
C THR A 100 -11.82 4.07 -2.05
N PRO A 101 -11.58 3.99 -3.37
CA PRO A 101 -11.94 5.08 -4.26
C PRO A 101 -13.48 5.17 -4.37
N GLU A 102 -13.98 6.33 -4.78
CA GLU A 102 -15.42 6.49 -5.09
C GLU A 102 -15.86 5.53 -6.19
N ALA A 103 -15.03 5.43 -7.25
CA ALA A 103 -15.23 4.56 -8.40
C ALA A 103 -13.87 4.17 -8.99
N HIS A 104 -13.87 3.26 -9.96
CA HIS A 104 -12.70 2.83 -10.70
C HIS A 104 -11.68 2.08 -9.83
N TRP A 105 -10.38 2.49 -9.79
CA TRP A 105 -9.32 1.66 -9.22
C TRP A 105 -8.33 2.46 -8.37
N ILE A 106 -7.99 1.90 -7.19
CA ILE A 106 -6.91 2.34 -6.31
C ILE A 106 -5.80 1.28 -6.27
N ASN A 107 -4.54 1.71 -6.24
CA ASN A 107 -3.41 0.88 -5.85
C ASN A 107 -2.45 1.66 -4.95
N ASP A 108 -1.16 1.66 -5.19
CA ASP A 108 -0.08 2.11 -4.30
C ASP A 108 -0.38 3.40 -3.52
N PRO A 109 -0.42 3.34 -2.19
CA PRO A 109 -0.44 4.54 -1.37
C PRO A 109 0.91 5.26 -1.44
N GLN A 110 0.89 6.59 -1.33
CA GLN A 110 2.09 7.38 -1.18
C GLN A 110 2.28 7.76 0.29
N ARG A 111 3.54 7.89 0.73
CA ARG A 111 3.86 8.20 2.12
C ARG A 111 3.04 9.39 2.65
N PRO A 112 2.19 9.22 3.68
CA PRO A 112 1.49 10.32 4.33
C PRO A 112 2.45 11.31 5.00
N PHE A 113 2.06 12.57 5.01
CA PHE A 113 2.72 13.64 5.76
C PHE A 113 1.69 14.50 6.50
N PHE A 114 2.14 15.27 7.48
CA PHE A 114 1.27 16.14 8.28
C PHE A 114 1.52 17.59 7.92
N ALA A 115 0.47 18.28 7.47
CA ALA A 115 0.47 19.70 7.15
C ALA A 115 -0.91 20.32 7.43
N GLY A 116 -1.00 21.62 7.67
CA GLY A 116 -2.28 22.30 7.87
C GLY A 116 -3.14 21.75 9.02
N GLY A 117 -2.61 20.87 9.87
CA GLY A 117 -3.36 20.22 10.96
C GLY A 117 -3.99 18.87 10.58
N LEU A 118 -3.77 18.39 9.37
CA LEU A 118 -4.26 17.13 8.85
C LEU A 118 -3.12 16.24 8.35
N TRP A 119 -3.38 14.96 8.28
CA TRP A 119 -2.60 14.01 7.51
C TRP A 119 -3.05 14.04 6.06
N HIS A 120 -2.11 14.07 5.13
CA HIS A 120 -2.33 14.03 3.70
C HIS A 120 -1.78 12.72 3.16
N LEU A 121 -2.61 11.96 2.47
CA LEU A 121 -2.29 10.71 1.79
C LEU A 121 -2.59 10.88 0.31
N TYR A 122 -1.67 10.48 -0.55
CA TYR A 122 -1.98 10.29 -1.97
C TYR A 122 -1.97 8.80 -2.29
N TYR A 123 -2.67 8.43 -3.35
CA TYR A 123 -2.66 7.07 -3.87
C TYR A 123 -2.78 7.07 -5.40
N LEU A 124 -2.31 6.02 -6.02
CA LEU A 124 -2.50 5.84 -7.44
C LEU A 124 -3.96 5.57 -7.74
N TYR A 125 -4.54 6.38 -8.60
CA TYR A 125 -5.92 6.28 -9.03
C TYR A 125 -5.99 6.14 -10.55
N ASN A 126 -6.68 5.10 -11.03
CA ASN A 126 -6.91 4.88 -12.44
C ASN A 126 -8.38 5.17 -12.79
N ALA A 127 -8.66 6.39 -13.21
CA ALA A 127 -10.00 6.85 -13.59
C ALA A 127 -10.55 6.16 -14.86
N ASP A 128 -9.71 5.49 -15.65
CA ASP A 128 -10.09 4.82 -16.88
C ASP A 128 -10.34 3.32 -16.71
N TYR A 129 -10.10 2.80 -15.49
CA TYR A 129 -10.30 1.38 -15.20
C TYR A 129 -11.76 0.94 -15.44
N PRO A 130 -12.03 -0.24 -16.06
CA PRO A 130 -11.05 -1.25 -16.47
C PRO A 130 -10.46 -1.04 -17.87
N ASN A 131 -10.78 0.03 -18.59
CA ASN A 131 -10.47 0.20 -20.01
C ASN A 131 -9.12 0.89 -20.27
N GLY A 132 -8.60 1.65 -19.32
CA GLY A 132 -7.31 2.34 -19.40
C GLY A 132 -6.31 1.75 -18.42
N ASN A 133 -5.06 2.23 -18.48
CA ASN A 133 -3.98 1.78 -17.58
C ASN A 133 -3.15 2.94 -17.02
N GLY A 134 -3.54 4.18 -17.31
CA GLY A 134 -2.83 5.35 -16.78
C GLY A 134 -3.30 5.70 -15.37
N THR A 135 -2.36 6.05 -14.50
CA THR A 135 -2.64 6.49 -13.13
C THR A 135 -2.34 7.96 -12.92
N GLU A 136 -2.96 8.54 -11.90
CA GLU A 136 -2.74 9.88 -11.39
C GLU A 136 -2.75 9.84 -9.86
N TRP A 137 -2.27 10.89 -9.19
CA TRP A 137 -2.34 10.95 -7.73
C TRP A 137 -3.66 11.52 -7.28
N TYR A 138 -4.44 10.70 -6.59
CA TYR A 138 -5.64 11.11 -5.89
C TYR A 138 -5.30 11.41 -4.43
N HIS A 139 -5.95 12.41 -3.84
CA HIS A 139 -5.66 12.92 -2.52
C HIS A 139 -6.74 12.52 -1.52
N ALA A 140 -6.34 12.13 -0.33
CA ALA A 140 -7.21 11.96 0.83
C ALA A 140 -6.58 12.62 2.08
N THR A 141 -7.43 13.11 2.98
CA THR A 141 -7.01 13.71 4.25
C THR A 141 -7.58 12.96 5.45
N SER A 142 -6.91 13.06 6.60
CA SER A 142 -7.37 12.47 7.85
C SER A 142 -6.87 13.26 9.06
N SER A 143 -7.70 13.36 10.10
CA SER A 143 -7.29 13.90 11.40
C SER A 143 -6.72 12.83 12.35
N ASP A 144 -7.02 11.55 12.11
CA ASP A 144 -6.79 10.42 13.02
C ASP A 144 -6.03 9.23 12.40
N LEU A 145 -5.69 9.30 11.09
CA LEU A 145 -5.07 8.23 10.30
C LEU A 145 -5.95 7.00 10.04
N VAL A 146 -7.22 7.07 10.39
CA VAL A 146 -8.15 5.94 10.27
C VAL A 146 -9.34 6.31 9.40
N THR A 147 -9.93 7.48 9.68
CA THR A 147 -11.02 8.03 8.89
C THR A 147 -10.42 8.95 7.81
N TRP A 148 -10.54 8.53 6.56
CA TRP A 148 -10.02 9.26 5.41
C TRP A 148 -11.13 9.89 4.58
N HIS A 149 -10.92 11.11 4.12
CA HIS A 149 -11.83 11.86 3.23
C HIS A 149 -11.13 12.12 1.91
N ASN A 150 -11.77 11.77 0.80
CA ASN A 150 -11.28 12.00 -0.54
C ASN A 150 -11.39 13.49 -0.91
N GLU A 151 -10.30 14.07 -1.41
CA GLU A 151 -10.20 15.48 -1.79
C GLU A 151 -10.19 15.67 -3.33
N GLY A 152 -10.02 14.59 -4.09
CA GLY A 152 -9.93 14.65 -5.54
C GLY A 152 -8.51 14.45 -6.08
N VAL A 153 -8.31 14.73 -7.37
CA VAL A 153 -7.02 14.57 -8.05
C VAL A 153 -6.08 15.72 -7.67
N ALA A 154 -4.91 15.38 -7.11
CA ALA A 154 -3.85 16.33 -6.74
C ALA A 154 -2.81 16.53 -7.85
N ILE A 155 -2.38 15.45 -8.52
CA ILE A 155 -1.44 15.50 -9.66
C ILE A 155 -2.05 14.72 -10.82
N GLU A 156 -2.51 15.45 -11.81
CA GLU A 156 -3.20 14.91 -12.97
C GLU A 156 -2.21 14.35 -14.01
N LYS A 157 -2.53 13.18 -14.58
CA LYS A 157 -1.75 12.53 -15.63
C LYS A 157 -1.80 13.30 -16.97
N TYR A 158 -0.83 13.07 -17.84
CA TYR A 158 -0.75 13.58 -19.23
C TYR A 158 -0.67 15.10 -19.41
N ARG A 159 -0.41 15.87 -18.35
CA ARG A 159 -0.41 17.35 -18.44
C ARG A 159 0.82 17.92 -19.14
N ASN A 160 1.97 17.29 -19.01
CA ASN A 160 3.25 17.82 -19.46
C ASN A 160 3.92 16.99 -20.58
N GLY A 161 3.22 15.99 -21.12
CA GLY A 161 3.75 15.12 -22.17
C GLY A 161 4.76 14.07 -21.67
N LEU A 162 4.90 13.88 -20.34
CA LEU A 162 5.70 12.83 -19.73
C LEU A 162 4.85 11.62 -19.30
N GLY A 163 3.56 11.64 -19.58
CA GLY A 163 2.65 10.49 -19.50
C GLY A 163 1.94 10.33 -18.16
N ASP A 164 1.86 9.09 -17.71
CA ASP A 164 1.21 8.68 -16.46
C ASP A 164 1.96 9.22 -15.24
N ILE A 165 1.25 9.34 -14.11
CA ILE A 165 1.85 9.59 -12.80
C ILE A 165 1.85 8.25 -12.04
N LEU A 166 3.02 7.69 -11.80
CA LEU A 166 3.21 6.47 -11.02
C LEU A 166 3.59 6.79 -9.58
N THR A 167 3.97 5.76 -8.83
CA THR A 167 4.38 5.87 -7.43
C THR A 167 5.56 6.82 -7.22
N GLY A 168 5.58 7.44 -6.04
CA GLY A 168 6.60 8.37 -5.60
C GLY A 168 6.50 8.68 -4.11
N SER A 169 6.96 9.85 -3.70
CA SER A 169 6.81 10.31 -2.32
C SER A 169 6.75 11.83 -2.23
N ALA A 170 5.95 12.34 -1.27
CA ALA A 170 5.89 13.74 -0.92
C ALA A 170 6.62 14.01 0.39
N VAL A 171 7.34 15.14 0.47
CA VAL A 171 8.04 15.60 1.68
C VAL A 171 7.75 17.08 1.91
N VAL A 172 7.70 17.47 3.18
CA VAL A 172 7.64 18.89 3.56
C VAL A 172 9.06 19.45 3.61
N ASP A 173 9.40 20.36 2.72
CA ASP A 173 10.70 21.04 2.72
C ASP A 173 10.70 22.19 3.75
N THR A 174 10.96 21.84 4.99
CA THR A 174 10.99 22.80 6.11
C THR A 174 12.11 23.84 6.00
N THR A 175 13.12 23.56 5.20
CA THR A 175 14.30 24.42 5.00
C THR A 175 14.17 25.36 3.81
N GLY A 176 13.26 25.06 2.87
CA GLY A 176 13.14 25.77 1.59
C GLY A 176 14.29 25.47 0.62
N SER A 177 14.97 24.33 0.80
CA SER A 177 16.13 23.92 -0.01
C SER A 177 15.78 23.74 -1.49
N ALA A 178 14.54 23.33 -1.79
CA ALA A 178 14.05 23.19 -3.16
C ALA A 178 13.77 24.54 -3.85
N GLY A 179 13.77 25.66 -3.11
CA GLY A 179 13.58 26.99 -3.67
C GLY A 179 12.11 27.38 -3.89
N PHE A 180 11.14 26.60 -3.38
CA PHE A 180 9.70 26.90 -3.47
C PHE A 180 9.15 27.55 -2.20
N GLY A 181 10.00 27.81 -1.21
CA GLY A 181 9.67 28.36 0.10
C GLY A 181 9.76 27.30 1.20
N ALA A 182 10.07 27.75 2.42
CA ALA A 182 10.08 26.87 3.58
C ALA A 182 8.65 26.42 3.90
N GLY A 183 8.45 25.12 4.09
CA GLY A 183 7.15 24.50 4.30
C GLY A 183 6.45 24.05 3.02
N ALA A 184 7.01 24.32 1.84
CA ALA A 184 6.45 23.76 0.59
C ALA A 184 6.47 22.23 0.63
N VAL A 185 5.40 21.61 0.13
CA VAL A 185 5.37 20.16 -0.09
C VAL A 185 5.97 19.87 -1.45
N VAL A 186 7.00 19.02 -1.49
CA VAL A 186 7.68 18.61 -2.72
C VAL A 186 7.39 17.14 -2.97
N ALA A 187 6.81 16.84 -4.13
CA ALA A 187 6.53 15.49 -4.58
C ALA A 187 7.53 15.08 -5.66
N LEU A 188 8.24 13.99 -5.45
CA LEU A 188 9.04 13.29 -6.45
C LEU A 188 8.20 12.09 -6.92
N VAL A 189 7.87 12.07 -8.21
CA VAL A 189 7.01 11.04 -8.81
C VAL A 189 7.69 10.41 -10.01
N THR A 190 7.40 9.16 -10.26
CA THR A 190 7.75 8.57 -11.56
C THR A 190 6.69 8.95 -12.58
N GLN A 191 7.11 9.48 -13.73
CA GLN A 191 6.26 9.63 -14.91
C GLN A 191 6.66 8.63 -15.97
N GLN A 192 5.66 8.08 -16.67
CA GLN A 192 5.88 7.08 -17.71
C GLN A 192 5.17 7.46 -18.99
N ASP A 193 5.92 7.57 -20.08
CA ASP A 193 5.43 7.73 -21.44
C ASP A 193 6.11 6.72 -22.36
N ASP A 194 5.31 5.99 -23.14
CA ASP A 194 5.77 4.92 -24.05
C ASP A 194 6.74 3.92 -23.38
N GLY A 195 6.46 3.56 -22.12
CA GLY A 195 7.25 2.62 -21.31
C GLY A 195 8.58 3.20 -20.77
N VAL A 196 8.87 4.47 -20.98
CA VAL A 196 10.06 5.13 -20.44
C VAL A 196 9.73 5.85 -19.15
N GLN A 197 10.30 5.41 -18.05
CA GLN A 197 10.13 5.95 -16.71
C GLN A 197 11.16 7.03 -16.39
N ARG A 198 10.71 8.17 -15.83
CA ARG A 198 11.54 9.32 -15.47
C ARG A 198 11.10 9.85 -14.11
N GLN A 199 12.00 10.51 -13.38
CA GLN A 199 11.62 11.11 -12.10
C GLN A 199 11.33 12.61 -12.31
N SER A 200 10.15 13.04 -11.90
CA SER A 200 9.66 14.41 -12.02
C SER A 200 9.34 15.01 -10.65
N LEU A 201 9.45 16.32 -10.55
CA LEU A 201 9.18 17.09 -9.35
C LEU A 201 7.93 17.94 -9.54
N PHE A 202 7.03 17.87 -8.56
CA PHE A 202 5.90 18.76 -8.39
C PHE A 202 6.00 19.43 -7.02
N TYR A 203 5.41 20.60 -6.85
CA TYR A 203 5.44 21.28 -5.57
C TYR A 203 4.11 21.95 -5.25
N SER A 204 3.81 22.03 -3.96
CA SER A 204 2.62 22.68 -3.42
C SER A 204 3.01 23.74 -2.40
N THR A 205 2.24 24.84 -2.37
CA THR A 205 2.37 25.91 -1.37
C THR A 205 1.06 26.13 -0.59
N ASP A 206 0.13 25.20 -0.70
CA ASP A 206 -1.18 25.16 -0.04
C ASP A 206 -1.38 23.86 0.75
N ASP A 207 -0.34 23.45 1.49
CA ASP A 207 -0.33 22.25 2.35
C ASP A 207 -0.54 20.92 1.61
N GLY A 208 -0.40 20.89 0.26
CA GLY A 208 -0.50 19.67 -0.55
C GLY A 208 -1.84 19.46 -1.23
N TYR A 209 -2.74 20.45 -1.23
CA TYR A 209 -4.01 20.33 -1.94
C TYR A 209 -3.87 20.45 -3.46
N THR A 210 -3.00 21.36 -3.91
CA THR A 210 -2.74 21.51 -5.35
C THR A 210 -1.23 21.53 -5.63
N PHE A 211 -0.86 20.97 -6.78
CA PHE A 211 0.55 20.91 -7.18
C PHE A 211 0.80 21.66 -8.48
N ALA A 212 1.88 22.44 -8.47
CA ALA A 212 2.46 23.02 -9.67
C ALA A 212 3.61 22.12 -10.16
N GLU A 213 3.74 22.01 -11.47
CA GLU A 213 4.86 21.32 -12.09
C GLU A 213 6.13 22.17 -12.00
N TYR A 214 7.28 21.52 -11.80
CA TYR A 214 8.57 22.17 -11.90
C TYR A 214 9.01 22.28 -13.36
N ASP A 215 9.35 23.50 -13.81
CA ASP A 215 9.74 23.79 -15.21
C ASP A 215 10.97 22.99 -15.70
N GLY A 216 11.77 22.47 -14.77
CA GLY A 216 12.97 21.68 -15.05
C GLY A 216 12.73 20.17 -15.14
N ASN A 217 11.49 19.70 -15.24
CA ASN A 217 11.18 18.29 -15.37
C ASN A 217 11.58 17.70 -16.74
N PRO A 218 12.00 16.40 -16.79
CA PRO A 218 12.22 15.56 -15.62
C PRO A 218 13.51 15.97 -14.87
N VAL A 219 13.51 15.84 -13.52
CA VAL A 219 14.72 16.09 -12.72
C VAL A 219 15.75 14.96 -12.85
N MET A 220 15.30 13.79 -13.27
CA MET A 220 16.16 12.66 -13.63
C MET A 220 15.61 11.94 -14.87
N ASP A 221 16.36 11.96 -15.96
CA ASP A 221 16.09 11.15 -17.15
C ASP A 221 16.45 9.70 -16.93
N ASN A 222 15.74 8.79 -17.62
CA ASN A 222 16.01 7.35 -17.53
C ASN A 222 17.39 6.99 -18.07
N PRO A 223 18.24 6.32 -17.29
CA PRO A 223 19.58 5.93 -17.73
C PRO A 223 19.61 4.70 -18.66
N GLY A 224 18.45 4.22 -19.10
CA GLY A 224 18.30 3.00 -19.92
C GLY A 224 17.90 1.76 -19.11
N VAL A 225 17.35 1.94 -17.92
CA VAL A 225 16.80 0.88 -17.05
C VAL A 225 15.30 0.72 -17.33
N VAL A 226 14.83 -0.51 -17.51
CA VAL A 226 13.43 -0.80 -17.87
C VAL A 226 12.50 -0.47 -16.70
N ASP A 227 12.80 -0.96 -15.50
CA ASP A 227 12.05 -0.72 -14.27
C ASP A 227 12.86 0.25 -13.40
N TRP A 228 12.51 1.54 -13.47
CA TRP A 228 13.26 2.64 -12.83
C TRP A 228 12.28 3.64 -12.22
N ARG A 229 11.71 3.29 -11.04
CA ARG A 229 10.53 3.95 -10.49
C ARG A 229 10.50 4.01 -8.98
N ASP A 230 9.44 4.62 -8.44
CA ASP A 230 9.03 4.66 -7.05
C ASP A 230 10.05 5.38 -6.14
N PRO A 231 10.34 6.68 -6.40
CA PRO A 231 11.32 7.42 -5.62
C PRO A 231 10.80 7.65 -4.19
N LYS A 232 11.46 7.04 -3.21
CA LYS A 232 11.25 7.32 -1.78
C LYS A 232 12.26 8.36 -1.33
N VAL A 233 11.78 9.51 -0.88
CA VAL A 233 12.62 10.62 -0.42
C VAL A 233 12.51 10.78 1.09
N ILE A 234 13.66 10.91 1.75
CA ILE A 234 13.79 11.21 3.17
C ILE A 234 14.79 12.34 3.40
N ARG A 235 14.67 13.01 4.55
CA ARG A 235 15.70 13.93 5.03
C ARG A 235 16.70 13.17 5.89
N ASP A 236 17.97 13.16 5.50
CA ASP A 236 19.09 12.69 6.30
C ASP A 236 19.65 13.85 7.10
N GLU A 237 19.14 14.03 8.31
CA GLU A 237 19.50 15.13 9.19
C GLU A 237 20.97 15.06 9.63
N ALA A 238 21.51 13.85 9.78
CA ALA A 238 22.89 13.64 10.22
C ALA A 238 23.90 14.16 9.20
N HIS A 239 23.55 14.14 7.92
CA HIS A 239 24.43 14.53 6.81
C HIS A 239 23.93 15.80 6.09
N ASP A 240 22.90 16.46 6.62
CA ASP A 240 22.31 17.71 6.08
C ASP A 240 21.97 17.66 4.60
N ARG A 241 21.30 16.58 4.16
CA ARG A 241 20.93 16.33 2.76
C ARG A 241 19.64 15.53 2.61
N TRP A 242 19.12 15.51 1.41
CA TRP A 242 18.05 14.62 1.00
C TRP A 242 18.63 13.32 0.46
N VAL A 243 17.94 12.21 0.72
CA VAL A 243 18.25 10.88 0.20
C VAL A 243 17.03 10.38 -0.55
N MET A 244 17.26 9.84 -1.75
CA MET A 244 16.25 9.10 -2.51
C MET A 244 16.67 7.65 -2.61
N VAL A 245 15.75 6.74 -2.31
CA VAL A 245 15.85 5.34 -2.67
C VAL A 245 14.95 5.11 -3.87
N LEU A 246 15.48 4.53 -4.94
CA LEU A 246 14.77 4.29 -6.20
C LEU A 246 14.81 2.80 -6.54
N ALA A 247 13.67 2.23 -6.92
CA ALA A 247 13.62 0.87 -7.42
C ALA A 247 14.16 0.80 -8.85
N GLU A 248 15.12 -0.10 -9.09
CA GLU A 248 15.86 -0.26 -10.36
C GLU A 248 15.89 -1.74 -10.77
N GLY A 249 14.71 -2.33 -10.96
CA GLY A 249 14.56 -3.75 -11.23
C GLY A 249 14.87 -4.61 -10.01
N ALA A 250 15.95 -5.38 -10.02
CA ALA A 250 16.37 -6.25 -8.92
C ALA A 250 17.30 -5.56 -7.90
N ARG A 251 17.33 -4.23 -7.86
CA ARG A 251 18.14 -3.46 -6.93
C ARG A 251 17.45 -2.18 -6.49
N LEU A 252 17.90 -1.62 -5.38
CA LEU A 252 17.53 -0.31 -4.86
C LEU A 252 18.72 0.63 -5.02
N GLY A 253 18.58 1.67 -5.85
CA GLY A 253 19.59 2.71 -6.03
C GLY A 253 19.46 3.80 -4.98
N PHE A 254 20.58 4.27 -4.42
CA PHE A 254 20.62 5.40 -3.49
C PHE A 254 21.18 6.63 -4.18
N TYR A 255 20.46 7.74 -4.01
CA TYR A 255 20.83 9.04 -4.55
C TYR A 255 20.79 10.08 -3.44
N THR A 256 21.65 11.09 -3.53
CA THR A 256 21.65 12.22 -2.60
C THR A 256 21.43 13.54 -3.32
N SER A 257 20.81 14.50 -2.63
CA SER A 257 20.53 15.83 -3.16
C SER A 257 20.65 16.90 -2.07
N PRO A 258 21.22 18.07 -2.39
CA PRO A 258 21.14 19.23 -1.50
C PRO A 258 19.83 20.01 -1.62
N ASP A 259 19.07 19.83 -2.73
CA ASP A 259 18.01 20.75 -3.16
C ASP A 259 16.76 20.08 -3.74
N LEU A 260 16.60 18.76 -3.63
CA LEU A 260 15.51 17.96 -4.18
C LEU A 260 15.40 17.99 -5.74
N ARG A 261 16.23 18.78 -6.42
CA ARG A 261 16.20 18.98 -7.88
C ARG A 261 17.39 18.34 -8.58
N SER A 262 18.51 18.27 -7.89
CA SER A 262 19.77 17.75 -8.44
C SER A 262 20.17 16.50 -7.67
N TRP A 263 20.17 15.34 -8.32
CA TRP A 263 20.41 14.06 -7.69
C TRP A 263 21.72 13.42 -8.13
N THR A 264 22.45 12.86 -7.19
CA THR A 264 23.73 12.18 -7.42
C THR A 264 23.62 10.74 -6.91
N TYR A 265 23.84 9.76 -7.79
CA TYR A 265 23.95 8.35 -7.41
C TYR A 265 25.15 8.13 -6.49
N VAL A 266 24.95 7.37 -5.42
CA VAL A 266 26.02 7.08 -4.43
C VAL A 266 26.27 5.59 -4.24
N SER A 267 25.23 4.74 -4.23
CA SER A 267 25.38 3.30 -4.08
C SER A 267 24.09 2.56 -4.46
N ASP A 268 24.12 1.23 -4.30
CA ASP A 268 22.93 0.38 -4.44
C ASP A 268 22.91 -0.76 -3.41
N PHE A 269 21.73 -1.39 -3.32
CA PHE A 269 21.49 -2.64 -2.61
C PHE A 269 20.84 -3.64 -3.57
N VAL A 270 21.57 -4.71 -3.90
CA VAL A 270 21.17 -5.69 -4.94
C VAL A 270 20.52 -6.91 -4.32
N ARG A 271 19.36 -7.32 -4.86
CA ARG A 271 18.59 -8.52 -4.48
C ARG A 271 18.00 -9.20 -5.71
N ASP A 272 18.86 -9.84 -6.49
CA ASP A 272 18.50 -10.58 -7.70
C ASP A 272 17.72 -11.89 -7.43
N ASP A 273 17.63 -12.31 -6.18
CA ASP A 273 16.86 -13.45 -5.70
C ASP A 273 15.39 -13.13 -5.36
N LEU A 274 15.00 -11.86 -5.32
CA LEU A 274 13.64 -11.39 -4.98
C LEU A 274 12.85 -10.85 -6.17
N GLY A 275 13.30 -11.09 -7.39
CA GLY A 275 12.61 -10.62 -8.60
C GLY A 275 12.59 -9.09 -8.70
N LEU A 276 11.45 -8.54 -9.10
CA LEU A 276 11.26 -7.10 -9.20
C LEU A 276 11.09 -6.50 -7.79
N LEU A 277 11.82 -5.42 -7.54
CA LEU A 277 11.65 -4.58 -6.34
C LEU A 277 10.86 -3.33 -6.71
N GLU A 278 9.91 -2.95 -5.87
CA GLU A 278 9.04 -1.77 -6.03
C GLU A 278 8.85 -1.06 -4.69
N CYS A 279 8.37 0.18 -4.71
CA CYS A 279 7.95 0.95 -3.54
C CYS A 279 8.95 0.87 -2.37
N PRO A 280 10.21 1.32 -2.55
CA PRO A 280 11.23 1.22 -1.51
C PRO A 280 10.93 2.12 -0.31
N ASP A 281 11.48 1.77 0.85
CA ASP A 281 11.48 2.62 2.05
C ASP A 281 12.83 2.58 2.77
N LEU A 282 13.22 3.68 3.42
CA LEU A 282 14.42 3.79 4.23
C LEU A 282 14.13 4.66 5.45
N PHE A 283 14.34 4.12 6.65
CA PHE A 283 14.06 4.83 7.89
C PHE A 283 14.83 4.29 9.08
N GLU A 284 14.99 5.11 10.12
CA GLU A 284 15.58 4.72 11.40
C GLU A 284 14.48 4.43 12.43
N MET A 285 14.70 3.42 13.29
CA MET A 285 13.88 3.14 14.46
C MET A 285 14.72 2.83 15.69
N ILE A 286 14.08 2.98 16.86
CA ILE A 286 14.62 2.62 18.16
C ILE A 286 13.72 1.56 18.78
N ASP A 287 14.31 0.47 19.24
CA ASP A 287 13.63 -0.45 20.13
C ASP A 287 13.41 0.24 21.49
N PRO A 288 12.14 0.47 21.90
CA PRO A 288 11.84 1.21 23.12
C PRO A 288 12.28 0.50 24.41
N GLU A 289 12.47 -0.82 24.38
CA GLU A 289 12.89 -1.59 25.56
C GLU A 289 14.40 -1.57 25.75
N SER A 290 15.18 -1.86 24.71
CA SER A 290 16.63 -1.91 24.77
C SER A 290 17.32 -0.57 24.49
N GLY A 291 16.63 0.39 23.83
CA GLY A 291 17.22 1.60 23.32
C GLY A 291 18.11 1.40 22.09
N ARG A 292 18.11 0.20 21.50
CA ARG A 292 18.91 -0.13 20.32
C ARG A 292 18.36 0.57 19.08
N ARG A 293 19.22 1.29 18.36
CA ARG A 293 18.91 1.95 17.11
C ARG A 293 19.27 1.04 15.93
N THR A 294 18.45 1.09 14.89
CA THR A 294 18.77 0.44 13.61
C THR A 294 18.13 1.20 12.46
N TRP A 295 18.78 1.17 11.32
CA TRP A 295 18.16 1.56 10.05
C TRP A 295 17.43 0.38 9.45
N ILE A 296 16.36 0.68 8.75
CA ILE A 296 15.54 -0.30 8.06
C ILE A 296 15.44 0.12 6.60
N LEU A 297 15.85 -0.80 5.71
CA LEU A 297 15.61 -0.71 4.28
C LEU A 297 14.49 -1.69 3.95
N ALA A 298 13.52 -1.26 3.15
CA ALA A 298 12.40 -2.10 2.77
C ALA A 298 12.04 -1.91 1.29
N ALA A 299 11.34 -2.88 0.72
CA ALA A 299 10.75 -2.81 -0.61
C ALA A 299 9.63 -3.83 -0.76
N SER A 300 8.66 -3.56 -1.62
CA SER A 300 7.75 -4.57 -2.13
C SER A 300 8.49 -5.48 -3.10
N ALA A 301 8.36 -6.80 -2.93
CA ALA A 301 9.17 -7.78 -3.63
C ALA A 301 8.41 -9.09 -3.88
N ASP A 302 8.88 -9.87 -4.83
CA ASP A 302 8.44 -11.25 -5.03
C ASP A 302 9.02 -12.14 -3.91
N GLY A 303 8.15 -12.86 -3.25
CA GLY A 303 8.49 -13.80 -2.18
C GLY A 303 8.48 -15.25 -2.61
N ALA A 304 8.54 -15.58 -3.90
CA ALA A 304 8.38 -16.95 -4.41
C ALA A 304 9.38 -17.94 -3.75
N ALA A 305 10.62 -17.53 -3.52
CA ALA A 305 11.63 -18.33 -2.83
C ALA A 305 11.26 -18.67 -1.37
N SER A 306 10.39 -17.86 -0.75
CA SER A 306 9.85 -18.05 0.60
C SER A 306 8.41 -18.60 0.60
N GLY A 307 7.94 -19.15 -0.53
CA GLY A 307 6.58 -19.67 -0.66
C GLY A 307 5.50 -18.59 -0.72
N ARG A 308 5.89 -17.35 -1.06
CA ARG A 308 5.00 -16.19 -1.23
C ARG A 308 4.82 -15.86 -2.71
N THR A 309 3.86 -14.99 -3.02
CA THR A 309 3.78 -14.37 -4.34
C THR A 309 4.46 -13.01 -4.31
N THR A 310 3.91 -12.04 -3.56
CA THR A 310 4.46 -10.70 -3.35
C THR A 310 4.27 -10.31 -1.89
N GLY A 311 5.01 -9.31 -1.41
CA GLY A 311 4.92 -8.82 -0.05
C GLY A 311 5.86 -7.64 0.19
N PHE A 312 5.86 -7.11 1.41
CA PHE A 312 6.75 -6.03 1.82
C PHE A 312 7.91 -6.59 2.63
N ALA A 313 9.05 -6.76 1.95
CA ALA A 313 10.30 -7.25 2.53
C ALA A 313 11.08 -6.12 3.21
N TYR A 314 11.80 -6.42 4.30
CA TYR A 314 12.68 -5.45 4.94
C TYR A 314 13.93 -6.08 5.54
N TRP A 315 14.96 -5.25 5.75
CA TRP A 315 16.23 -5.59 6.38
C TRP A 315 16.53 -4.58 7.48
N THR A 316 16.99 -5.04 8.64
CA THR A 316 17.66 -4.19 9.63
C THR A 316 19.13 -4.01 9.26
N GLY A 317 19.74 -2.89 9.66
CA GLY A 317 21.12 -2.62 9.32
C GLY A 317 21.61 -1.23 9.71
N THR A 318 22.61 -0.75 9.00
CA THR A 318 23.23 0.56 9.20
C THR A 318 23.20 1.38 7.91
N TRP A 319 23.03 2.69 8.07
CA TRP A 319 23.14 3.70 7.00
C TRP A 319 24.27 4.65 7.35
N ASP A 320 25.24 4.84 6.46
CA ASP A 320 26.39 5.72 6.67
C ASP A 320 26.28 7.08 5.95
N GLY A 321 25.09 7.35 5.40
CA GLY A 321 24.80 8.52 4.57
C GLY A 321 24.91 8.27 3.08
N GLU A 322 25.53 7.18 2.64
CA GLU A 322 25.70 6.83 1.23
C GLU A 322 25.34 5.38 0.92
N ARG A 323 25.50 4.49 1.91
CA ARG A 323 25.31 3.04 1.73
C ARG A 323 24.53 2.45 2.88
N PHE A 324 23.59 1.59 2.55
CA PHE A 324 22.94 0.68 3.50
C PHE A 324 23.71 -0.65 3.57
N THR A 325 23.97 -1.11 4.78
CA THR A 325 24.57 -2.42 5.06
C THR A 325 23.62 -3.21 5.94
N ALA A 326 23.05 -4.28 5.40
CA ALA A 326 22.12 -5.13 6.11
C ALA A 326 22.84 -5.98 7.19
N ASP A 327 22.18 -6.21 8.32
CA ASP A 327 22.65 -7.10 9.38
C ASP A 327 22.59 -8.57 8.93
N ASP A 328 21.62 -8.92 8.08
CA ASP A 328 21.42 -10.25 7.52
C ASP A 328 21.08 -10.17 6.02
N THR A 329 21.41 -11.21 5.28
CA THR A 329 21.06 -11.30 3.85
C THR A 329 19.59 -11.63 3.63
N ASP A 330 18.99 -12.47 4.49
CA ASP A 330 17.60 -12.89 4.34
C ASP A 330 16.64 -11.78 4.79
N PRO A 331 15.60 -11.47 3.99
CA PRO A 331 14.62 -10.48 4.37
C PRO A 331 13.73 -10.97 5.50
N LEU A 332 13.24 -10.02 6.28
CA LEU A 332 12.03 -10.16 7.08
C LEU A 332 10.84 -9.60 6.29
N TRP A 333 9.63 -10.00 6.67
CA TRP A 333 8.40 -9.55 6.02
C TRP A 333 7.52 -8.84 7.04
N LEU A 334 6.97 -7.69 6.66
CA LEU A 334 6.12 -6.91 7.57
C LEU A 334 4.75 -7.55 7.77
N ASP A 335 4.26 -8.26 6.76
CA ASP A 335 3.01 -9.01 6.78
C ASP A 335 3.21 -10.37 6.10
N ASP A 336 2.68 -11.42 6.68
CA ASP A 336 2.79 -12.78 6.16
C ASP A 336 1.63 -13.17 5.23
N GLY A 337 0.63 -12.30 5.07
CA GLY A 337 -0.50 -12.47 4.16
C GLY A 337 -0.12 -12.37 2.68
N ALA A 338 -1.11 -12.52 1.82
CA ALA A 338 -0.92 -12.43 0.38
C ALA A 338 -1.13 -11.01 -0.16
N ASP A 339 -1.85 -10.15 0.58
CA ASP A 339 -2.38 -8.90 0.07
C ASP A 339 -1.98 -7.69 0.93
N PHE A 340 -0.67 -7.52 1.11
CA PHE A 340 -0.07 -6.36 1.75
C PHE A 340 1.12 -5.90 0.89
N TYR A 341 0.83 -5.12 -0.15
CA TYR A 341 1.78 -4.73 -1.18
C TYR A 341 1.90 -3.21 -1.30
N ALA A 342 2.98 -2.72 -1.92
CA ALA A 342 3.27 -1.29 -2.08
C ALA A 342 3.20 -0.51 -0.76
N ALA A 343 3.59 -1.15 0.36
CA ALA A 343 3.44 -0.54 1.67
C ALA A 343 4.32 0.69 1.82
N VAL A 344 3.79 1.69 2.49
CA VAL A 344 4.50 2.90 2.89
C VAL A 344 4.54 3.03 4.40
N THR A 345 5.64 3.60 4.91
CA THR A 345 5.75 3.87 6.36
C THR A 345 6.09 5.34 6.61
N TRP A 346 5.63 5.86 7.75
CA TRP A 346 5.92 7.23 8.17
C TRP A 346 5.92 7.36 9.69
N ASP A 347 6.67 8.33 10.17
CA ASP A 347 6.73 8.75 11.57
C ASP A 347 5.80 9.95 11.81
N ASP A 348 5.46 10.20 13.06
CA ASP A 348 4.69 11.37 13.45
C ASP A 348 5.62 12.57 13.70
N PRO A 349 5.61 13.62 12.85
CA PRO A 349 6.47 14.79 12.99
C PRO A 349 6.13 15.65 14.21
N ARG A 350 4.99 15.40 14.88
CA ARG A 350 4.61 16.08 16.12
C ARG A 350 5.35 15.51 17.33
N ARG A 351 5.88 14.27 17.22
CA ARG A 351 6.79 13.68 18.20
C ARG A 351 8.20 14.20 17.98
N THR A 352 9.03 14.23 19.01
CA THR A 352 10.37 14.83 18.94
C THR A 352 11.45 13.93 19.54
N GLY A 353 12.68 14.11 19.07
CA GLY A 353 13.83 13.33 19.53
C GLY A 353 13.64 11.83 19.33
N ASP A 354 14.17 11.05 20.26
CA ASP A 354 14.13 9.59 20.20
C ASP A 354 12.70 9.01 20.24
N ASP A 355 11.77 9.72 20.89
CA ASP A 355 10.36 9.33 20.93
C ASP A 355 9.73 9.20 19.54
N ARG A 356 10.15 10.04 18.59
CA ARG A 356 9.71 9.99 17.20
C ARG A 356 10.12 8.69 16.50
N LEU A 357 11.20 8.05 16.92
CA LEU A 357 11.77 6.85 16.31
C LEU A 357 11.28 5.55 16.94
N THR A 358 10.54 5.61 18.06
CA THR A 358 10.06 4.39 18.74
C THR A 358 8.84 3.76 18.10
N GLU A 359 8.13 4.50 17.26
CA GLU A 359 6.87 4.08 16.65
C GLU A 359 6.69 4.71 15.27
N ARG A 360 6.19 3.95 14.32
CA ARG A 360 5.83 4.41 12.97
C ARG A 360 4.44 3.92 12.61
N SER A 361 3.83 4.57 11.64
CA SER A 361 2.63 4.08 10.98
C SER A 361 2.97 3.38 9.68
N ALA A 362 2.11 2.47 9.25
CA ALA A 362 2.20 1.78 7.97
C ALA A 362 0.82 1.61 7.33
N LEU A 363 0.79 1.58 6.01
CA LEU A 363 -0.40 1.40 5.18
C LEU A 363 0.02 0.72 3.87
N ALA A 364 -0.83 -0.13 3.29
CA ALA A 364 -0.52 -0.87 2.08
C ALA A 364 -1.74 -1.00 1.16
N TRP A 365 -1.53 -1.28 -0.09
CA TRP A 365 -2.56 -1.76 -0.99
C TRP A 365 -2.92 -3.21 -0.66
N MET A 366 -4.22 -3.46 -0.40
CA MET A 366 -4.73 -4.80 -0.10
C MET A 366 -5.09 -5.53 -1.37
N ASN A 367 -4.09 -5.93 -2.13
CA ASN A 367 -4.26 -6.77 -3.31
C ASN A 367 -2.93 -7.40 -3.73
N ASN A 368 -2.96 -8.16 -4.84
CA ASN A 368 -1.78 -8.85 -5.36
C ASN A 368 -1.82 -8.87 -6.89
N TRP A 369 -0.73 -8.48 -7.53
CA TRP A 369 -0.62 -8.44 -8.99
C TRP A 369 -0.84 -9.80 -9.66
N ALA A 370 -0.69 -10.92 -8.91
CA ALA A 370 -0.96 -12.25 -9.43
C ALA A 370 -2.44 -12.49 -9.81
N TYR A 371 -3.38 -11.69 -9.28
CA TYR A 371 -4.83 -11.84 -9.53
C TYR A 371 -5.64 -10.53 -9.46
N ALA A 372 -5.01 -9.40 -9.18
CA ALA A 372 -5.73 -8.13 -8.99
C ALA A 372 -6.64 -7.74 -10.17
N ARG A 373 -6.33 -8.19 -11.39
CA ARG A 373 -7.09 -7.91 -12.60
C ARG A 373 -8.06 -9.02 -13.01
N ASP A 374 -8.10 -10.10 -12.23
CA ASP A 374 -8.90 -11.30 -12.52
C ASP A 374 -10.13 -11.43 -11.61
N LEU A 375 -10.44 -10.37 -10.84
CA LEU A 375 -11.61 -10.37 -9.96
C LEU A 375 -12.90 -10.56 -10.76
N PRO A 376 -13.82 -11.43 -10.29
CA PRO A 376 -15.12 -11.59 -10.91
C PRO A 376 -15.92 -10.29 -10.92
N ALA A 377 -16.66 -10.03 -12.00
CA ALA A 377 -17.37 -8.77 -12.21
C ALA A 377 -18.49 -8.47 -11.20
N ASP A 378 -18.93 -9.47 -10.44
CA ASP A 378 -19.88 -9.36 -9.33
C ASP A 378 -19.23 -9.07 -7.98
N GLN A 379 -17.91 -8.82 -7.96
CA GLN A 379 -17.14 -8.43 -6.79
C GLN A 379 -16.69 -6.98 -6.89
N TRP A 380 -16.33 -6.36 -5.76
CA TRP A 380 -15.77 -5.01 -5.74
C TRP A 380 -14.46 -4.96 -6.53
N GLN A 381 -14.43 -4.17 -7.59
CA GLN A 381 -13.32 -4.08 -8.52
C GLN A 381 -12.32 -2.96 -8.17
N GLY A 382 -12.72 -2.04 -7.30
CA GLY A 382 -11.97 -0.79 -7.08
C GLY A 382 -10.70 -0.95 -6.24
N GLY A 383 -10.53 -2.06 -5.55
CA GLY A 383 -9.44 -2.23 -4.58
C GLY A 383 -9.68 -1.46 -3.27
N ALA A 384 -8.74 -1.59 -2.33
CA ALA A 384 -8.76 -0.88 -1.05
C ALA A 384 -7.34 -0.76 -0.48
N LEU A 385 -7.14 0.20 0.44
CA LEU A 385 -5.95 0.23 1.27
C LEU A 385 -6.22 -0.47 2.61
N SER A 386 -5.19 -1.05 3.23
CA SER A 386 -5.26 -1.67 4.56
C SER A 386 -5.69 -0.65 5.62
N THR A 387 -6.10 -1.11 6.79
CA THR A 387 -6.15 -0.21 7.95
C THR A 387 -4.75 0.35 8.24
N THR A 388 -4.70 1.58 8.74
CA THR A 388 -3.44 2.10 9.26
C THR A 388 -2.97 1.25 10.44
N ARG A 389 -1.70 0.88 10.41
CA ARG A 389 -1.04 0.11 11.45
C ARG A 389 -0.03 0.95 12.19
N THR A 390 0.12 0.65 13.46
CA THR A 390 1.29 1.04 14.23
C THR A 390 2.32 -0.07 14.14
N ILE A 391 3.54 0.28 13.77
CA ILE A 391 4.69 -0.62 13.79
C ILE A 391 5.69 -0.16 14.85
N VAL A 392 6.23 -1.10 15.59
CA VAL A 392 7.26 -0.90 16.60
C VAL A 392 8.43 -1.85 16.35
N LEU A 393 9.62 -1.43 16.73
CA LEU A 393 10.78 -2.29 16.69
C LEU A 393 10.87 -3.09 17.98
N ASP A 394 11.19 -4.38 17.89
CA ASP A 394 11.33 -5.27 19.04
C ASP A 394 12.44 -6.30 18.79
N GLU A 395 13.09 -6.75 19.84
CA GLU A 395 14.13 -7.76 19.77
C GLU A 395 13.58 -9.14 20.17
N VAL A 396 13.58 -10.07 19.22
CA VAL A 396 13.15 -11.45 19.42
C VAL A 396 14.28 -12.39 19.07
N ASP A 397 14.66 -13.25 20.01
CA ASP A 397 15.76 -14.21 19.85
C ASP A 397 17.08 -13.56 19.37
N GLY A 398 17.35 -12.34 19.85
CA GLY A 398 18.56 -11.57 19.50
C GLY A 398 18.52 -10.86 18.14
N ARG A 399 17.39 -10.91 17.43
CA ARG A 399 17.19 -10.20 16.16
C ARG A 399 16.14 -9.11 16.31
N LEU A 400 16.42 -7.93 15.77
CA LEU A 400 15.45 -6.86 15.67
C LEU A 400 14.44 -7.19 14.57
N ARG A 401 13.16 -6.99 14.87
CA ARG A 401 12.07 -7.14 13.91
C ARG A 401 10.97 -6.12 14.14
N LEU A 402 10.23 -5.80 13.07
CA LEU A 402 9.05 -4.97 13.15
C LEU A 402 7.86 -5.80 13.64
N ARG A 403 7.10 -5.24 14.57
CA ARG A 403 5.80 -5.76 15.02
C ARG A 403 4.71 -4.82 14.57
N SER A 404 3.58 -5.40 14.18
CA SER A 404 2.44 -4.70 13.62
C SER A 404 1.20 -4.86 14.50
N ARG A 405 0.45 -3.79 14.69
CA ARG A 405 -0.87 -3.80 15.33
C ARG A 405 -1.78 -2.77 14.65
N PRO A 406 -3.12 -2.91 14.73
CA PRO A 406 -4.01 -1.85 14.27
C PRO A 406 -3.68 -0.54 15.00
N ALA A 407 -3.70 0.59 14.28
CA ALA A 407 -3.55 1.90 14.91
C ALA A 407 -4.62 2.10 15.99
N ASP A 408 -4.26 2.85 17.04
CA ASP A 408 -5.17 3.04 18.19
C ASP A 408 -6.50 3.69 17.80
N GLY A 409 -6.50 4.53 16.76
CA GLY A 409 -7.69 5.17 16.19
C GLY A 409 -8.76 4.19 15.68
N VAL A 410 -8.34 2.98 15.22
CA VAL A 410 -9.27 1.93 14.76
C VAL A 410 -10.32 1.57 15.82
N ARG A 411 -9.94 1.67 17.11
CA ARG A 411 -10.88 1.46 18.20
C ARG A 411 -12.04 2.48 18.21
N GLY A 412 -11.82 3.66 17.65
CA GLY A 412 -12.85 4.70 17.53
C GLY A 412 -14.01 4.30 16.58
N LEU A 413 -13.79 3.31 15.71
CA LEU A 413 -14.82 2.80 14.78
C LEU A 413 -15.66 1.66 15.38
N GLU A 414 -15.32 1.16 16.57
CA GLU A 414 -16.01 0.03 17.19
C GLU A 414 -17.37 0.46 17.74
N GLY A 415 -18.41 -0.29 17.41
CA GLY A 415 -19.72 -0.18 18.04
C GLY A 415 -19.81 -0.95 19.35
N ALA A 416 -21.03 -1.31 19.74
CA ALA A 416 -21.29 -2.01 21.01
C ALA A 416 -20.63 -3.40 21.01
N VAL A 417 -19.68 -3.60 21.91
CA VAL A 417 -18.99 -4.87 22.10
C VAL A 417 -19.92 -5.93 22.67
N GLN A 418 -19.97 -7.08 22.03
CA GLN A 418 -20.58 -8.30 22.55
C GLN A 418 -19.49 -9.28 22.96
N SER A 419 -19.65 -9.97 24.09
CA SER A 419 -18.66 -10.90 24.59
C SER A 419 -19.28 -12.21 25.07
N ALA A 420 -18.52 -13.30 24.97
CA ALA A 420 -18.91 -14.59 25.54
C ALA A 420 -18.03 -14.92 26.76
N PRO A 421 -18.57 -15.62 27.75
CA PRO A 421 -17.77 -16.19 28.81
C PRO A 421 -16.83 -17.26 28.27
N ALA A 422 -15.78 -17.56 29.05
CA ALA A 422 -14.88 -18.67 28.73
C ALA A 422 -15.68 -19.98 28.57
N HIS A 423 -15.37 -20.74 27.53
CA HIS A 423 -16.07 -21.99 27.20
C HIS A 423 -15.14 -22.97 26.48
N VAL A 424 -15.55 -24.23 26.41
CA VAL A 424 -14.82 -25.28 25.72
C VAL A 424 -15.43 -25.52 24.35
N VAL A 425 -14.59 -25.62 23.33
CA VAL A 425 -14.94 -26.11 22.00
C VAL A 425 -14.54 -27.59 21.96
N GLU A 426 -15.54 -28.46 21.83
CA GLU A 426 -15.33 -29.89 21.75
C GLU A 426 -14.83 -30.30 20.35
N PRO A 427 -13.98 -31.33 20.24
CA PRO A 427 -13.40 -31.72 18.97
C PRO A 427 -14.41 -32.37 18.01
N GLY A 428 -14.18 -32.17 16.69
CA GLY A 428 -14.86 -32.85 15.62
C GLY A 428 -16.26 -32.32 15.27
N ALA A 429 -16.68 -31.20 15.85
CA ALA A 429 -17.95 -30.54 15.53
C ALA A 429 -17.70 -29.09 15.09
N ILE A 430 -18.30 -28.70 13.96
CA ILE A 430 -18.40 -27.30 13.56
C ILE A 430 -19.59 -26.71 14.32
N ALA A 431 -19.36 -25.69 15.11
CA ALA A 431 -20.37 -25.03 15.92
C ALA A 431 -20.40 -23.53 15.66
N PRO A 432 -21.57 -22.87 15.75
CA PRO A 432 -21.61 -21.41 15.75
C PRO A 432 -20.72 -20.85 16.87
N LEU A 433 -19.97 -19.79 16.55
CA LEU A 433 -19.21 -19.07 17.57
C LEU A 433 -20.17 -18.51 18.63
N ALA A 434 -19.78 -18.50 19.88
CA ALA A 434 -20.67 -18.16 21.01
C ALA A 434 -21.22 -16.72 20.96
N VAL A 435 -20.58 -15.83 20.22
CA VAL A 435 -21.07 -14.49 19.85
C VAL A 435 -20.93 -14.34 18.34
N GLN A 436 -21.95 -13.80 17.70
CA GLN A 436 -22.00 -13.64 16.24
C GLN A 436 -21.89 -12.17 15.86
N PRO A 437 -21.18 -11.82 14.76
CA PRO A 437 -21.18 -10.47 14.23
C PRO A 437 -22.59 -10.08 13.75
N ALA A 438 -22.93 -8.82 13.93
CA ALA A 438 -24.21 -8.26 13.48
C ALA A 438 -24.16 -7.78 12.02
N THR A 439 -22.97 -7.51 11.51
CA THR A 439 -22.71 -6.96 10.16
C THR A 439 -21.53 -7.68 9.52
N SER A 440 -21.32 -7.49 8.24
CA SER A 440 -20.14 -8.01 7.51
C SER A 440 -18.84 -7.24 7.82
N SER A 441 -18.93 -6.07 8.45
CA SER A 441 -17.79 -5.28 8.89
C SER A 441 -17.70 -5.32 10.41
N TYR A 442 -16.69 -6.03 10.95
CA TYR A 442 -16.54 -6.23 12.39
C TYR A 442 -15.10 -6.46 12.80
N ARG A 443 -14.83 -6.22 14.09
CA ARG A 443 -13.60 -6.62 14.75
C ARG A 443 -13.89 -7.75 15.73
N MET A 444 -13.08 -8.79 15.71
CA MET A 444 -13.16 -9.91 16.62
C MET A 444 -11.83 -10.08 17.34
N ARG A 445 -11.88 -10.25 18.67
CA ARG A 445 -10.74 -10.73 19.44
C ARG A 445 -11.08 -12.04 20.11
N VAL A 446 -10.21 -13.01 19.91
CA VAL A 446 -10.34 -14.33 20.52
C VAL A 446 -9.01 -14.75 21.09
N SER A 447 -9.02 -15.34 22.29
CA SER A 447 -7.87 -16.04 22.84
C SER A 447 -8.28 -17.41 23.35
N PHE A 448 -7.44 -18.39 23.14
CA PHE A 448 -7.70 -19.77 23.54
C PHE A 448 -6.41 -20.46 23.97
N ASP A 449 -6.56 -21.52 24.77
CA ASP A 449 -5.43 -22.36 25.13
C ASP A 449 -4.90 -23.04 23.87
N ARG A 450 -3.57 -23.10 23.75
CA ARG A 450 -2.93 -23.81 22.65
C ARG A 450 -3.42 -25.27 22.68
N PRO A 451 -4.04 -25.76 21.59
CA PRO A 451 -4.48 -27.17 21.54
C PRO A 451 -3.28 -28.11 21.62
N GLU A 452 -3.49 -29.26 22.29
CA GLU A 452 -2.46 -30.30 22.42
C GLU A 452 -2.16 -30.97 21.06
N SER A 453 -3.12 -31.01 20.16
CA SER A 453 -2.99 -31.56 18.82
C SER A 453 -4.07 -31.03 17.88
N GLY A 454 -3.80 -31.09 16.57
CA GLY A 454 -4.71 -30.68 15.51
C GLY A 454 -4.82 -29.17 15.39
N GLU A 455 -5.92 -28.71 14.86
CA GLU A 455 -6.14 -27.31 14.50
C GLU A 455 -7.35 -26.73 15.22
N VAL A 456 -7.30 -25.41 15.46
CA VAL A 456 -8.46 -24.55 15.73
C VAL A 456 -8.75 -23.75 14.49
N ARG A 457 -9.98 -23.77 14.02
CA ARG A 457 -10.43 -23.07 12.82
C ARG A 457 -11.59 -22.13 13.16
N LEU A 458 -11.48 -20.88 12.80
CA LEU A 458 -12.55 -19.88 12.79
C LEU A 458 -12.92 -19.68 11.33
N ARG A 459 -14.11 -20.13 10.95
CA ARG A 459 -14.64 -19.93 9.59
C ARG A 459 -15.45 -18.65 9.58
N LEU A 460 -14.95 -17.65 8.91
CA LEU A 460 -15.56 -16.35 8.75
C LEU A 460 -16.49 -16.36 7.53
N ALA A 461 -17.56 -15.59 7.57
CA ALA A 461 -18.56 -15.51 6.50
C ALA A 461 -19.10 -16.90 6.09
N ASP A 462 -19.23 -17.79 7.06
CA ASP A 462 -19.61 -19.20 6.83
C ASP A 462 -21.10 -19.28 6.45
N ASN A 463 -21.40 -19.70 5.22
CA ASN A 463 -22.76 -19.98 4.75
C ASN A 463 -23.01 -21.50 4.54
N GLY A 464 -22.03 -22.34 4.92
CA GLY A 464 -22.04 -23.79 4.77
C GLY A 464 -21.41 -24.28 3.45
N ASP A 465 -21.42 -23.49 2.39
CA ASP A 465 -20.83 -23.80 1.09
C ASP A 465 -19.54 -23.01 0.85
N SER A 466 -19.39 -21.84 1.48
CA SER A 466 -18.26 -20.93 1.36
C SER A 466 -17.82 -20.39 2.71
N SER A 467 -16.53 -20.20 2.90
CA SER A 467 -15.95 -19.55 4.09
C SER A 467 -14.49 -19.14 3.87
N VAL A 468 -14.05 -18.15 4.68
CA VAL A 468 -12.63 -17.81 4.86
C VAL A 468 -12.20 -18.32 6.24
N THR A 469 -11.11 -19.08 6.32
CA THR A 469 -10.67 -19.69 7.57
C THR A 469 -9.45 -18.98 8.15
N VAL A 470 -9.56 -18.51 9.40
CA VAL A 470 -8.44 -18.11 10.26
C VAL A 470 -8.22 -19.22 11.28
N GLY A 471 -7.01 -19.74 11.40
CA GLY A 471 -6.78 -20.88 12.26
C GLY A 471 -5.39 -20.93 12.91
N PHE A 472 -5.24 -21.93 13.77
CA PHE A 472 -3.96 -22.28 14.38
C PHE A 472 -3.74 -23.79 14.27
N ASP A 473 -2.60 -24.17 13.69
CA ASP A 473 -2.11 -25.56 13.64
C ASP A 473 -1.12 -25.78 14.78
N SER A 474 -1.47 -26.66 15.72
CA SER A 474 -0.63 -26.95 16.89
C SER A 474 0.59 -27.79 16.54
N GLU A 475 0.53 -28.62 15.49
CA GLU A 475 1.63 -29.51 15.11
C GLU A 475 2.73 -28.71 14.40
N ALA A 476 2.34 -27.79 13.51
CA ALA A 476 3.26 -26.87 12.85
C ALA A 476 3.64 -25.66 13.73
N GLY A 477 2.84 -25.35 14.75
CA GLY A 477 3.04 -24.18 15.62
C GLY A 477 2.79 -22.85 14.92
N VAL A 478 1.88 -22.81 13.92
CA VAL A 478 1.64 -21.65 13.09
C VAL A 478 0.17 -21.21 13.12
N ALA A 479 -0.06 -19.90 13.07
CA ALA A 479 -1.34 -19.35 12.67
C ALA A 479 -1.44 -19.39 11.13
N PHE A 480 -2.64 -19.53 10.60
CA PHE A 480 -2.87 -19.52 9.18
C PHE A 480 -4.15 -18.80 8.78
N VAL A 481 -4.18 -18.32 7.54
CA VAL A 481 -5.38 -17.82 6.85
C VAL A 481 -5.49 -18.53 5.51
N THR A 482 -6.69 -18.98 5.17
CA THR A 482 -7.00 -19.53 3.85
C THR A 482 -8.36 -19.05 3.37
N ARG A 483 -8.42 -18.74 2.08
CA ARG A 483 -9.63 -18.36 1.34
C ARG A 483 -9.94 -19.35 0.21
N ALA A 484 -9.40 -20.57 0.33
CA ALA A 484 -9.57 -21.61 -0.70
C ALA A 484 -11.03 -22.00 -0.93
N ASP A 485 -11.87 -21.77 0.07
CA ASP A 485 -13.29 -22.11 0.07
C ASP A 485 -14.20 -20.87 0.00
N ASP A 486 -13.70 -19.69 -0.39
CA ASP A 486 -14.55 -18.51 -0.58
C ASP A 486 -15.30 -18.55 -1.92
N ASP A 487 -16.34 -17.73 -2.09
CA ASP A 487 -17.21 -17.74 -3.27
C ASP A 487 -16.50 -17.42 -4.59
N ALA A 488 -15.37 -16.73 -4.53
CA ALA A 488 -14.59 -16.41 -5.71
C ALA A 488 -13.52 -17.45 -6.04
N ALA A 489 -13.16 -18.34 -5.11
CA ALA A 489 -11.98 -19.21 -5.21
C ALA A 489 -11.89 -20.02 -6.52
N ASP A 490 -13.01 -20.59 -6.97
CA ASP A 490 -13.06 -21.41 -8.21
C ASP A 490 -12.96 -20.58 -9.50
N ARG A 491 -13.15 -19.26 -9.39
CA ARG A 491 -13.11 -18.29 -10.51
C ARG A 491 -11.79 -17.53 -10.57
N MET A 492 -10.93 -17.71 -9.56
CA MET A 492 -9.67 -16.99 -9.37
C MET A 492 -8.47 -17.87 -9.74
N PRO A 493 -7.31 -17.27 -10.13
CA PRO A 493 -6.06 -18.01 -10.32
C PRO A 493 -5.64 -18.81 -9.09
N ASP A 494 -4.85 -19.87 -9.29
CA ASP A 494 -4.38 -20.74 -8.19
C ASP A 494 -3.63 -19.97 -7.09
N ALA A 495 -2.93 -18.88 -7.42
CA ALA A 495 -2.24 -18.02 -6.47
C ALA A 495 -3.18 -17.41 -5.41
N TYR A 496 -4.44 -17.18 -5.75
CA TYR A 496 -5.46 -16.68 -4.84
C TYR A 496 -5.76 -17.65 -3.69
N ARG A 497 -5.80 -18.95 -3.97
CA ARG A 497 -6.16 -20.00 -3.01
C ARG A 497 -5.03 -20.46 -2.08
N THR A 498 -3.86 -19.82 -2.17
CA THR A 498 -2.70 -20.21 -1.35
C THR A 498 -2.95 -19.94 0.13
N VAL A 499 -2.69 -20.93 0.98
CA VAL A 499 -2.69 -20.77 2.43
C VAL A 499 -1.50 -19.91 2.85
N ARG A 500 -1.73 -18.97 3.76
CA ARG A 500 -0.69 -18.13 4.36
C ARG A 500 -0.53 -18.46 5.82
N THR A 501 0.71 -18.43 6.29
CA THR A 501 1.06 -18.81 7.65
C THR A 501 2.03 -17.82 8.28
N SER A 502 1.90 -17.63 9.60
CA SER A 502 2.86 -16.91 10.42
C SER A 502 3.14 -17.69 11.70
N ALA A 503 4.40 -17.72 12.13
CA ALA A 503 4.76 -18.39 13.37
C ALA A 503 4.18 -17.65 14.59
N GLN A 504 3.71 -18.43 15.58
CA GLN A 504 3.28 -17.91 16.88
C GLN A 504 4.35 -18.13 17.94
N PRO A 505 4.46 -17.26 18.95
CA PRO A 505 5.28 -17.53 20.13
C PRO A 505 4.91 -18.87 20.77
N THR A 506 5.88 -19.50 21.42
CA THR A 506 5.75 -20.81 22.09
C THR A 506 4.94 -20.75 23.40
N GLY A 507 4.08 -19.74 23.58
CA GLY A 507 3.24 -19.59 24.77
C GLY A 507 2.05 -20.54 24.79
N ASP A 508 1.44 -20.69 25.98
CA ASP A 508 0.26 -21.55 26.18
C ASP A 508 -1.05 -20.95 25.67
N ILE A 509 -1.05 -19.68 25.26
CA ILE A 509 -2.23 -18.96 24.78
C ILE A 509 -1.98 -18.46 23.36
N VAL A 510 -2.91 -18.78 22.48
CA VAL A 510 -3.00 -18.23 21.12
C VAL A 510 -4.01 -17.07 21.14
N SER A 511 -3.67 -15.95 20.53
CA SER A 511 -4.52 -14.77 20.47
C SER A 511 -4.59 -14.21 19.06
N PHE A 512 -5.80 -13.95 18.59
CA PHE A 512 -6.10 -13.28 17.33
C PHE A 512 -6.86 -11.99 17.59
N ASP A 513 -6.46 -10.92 16.91
CA ASP A 513 -7.20 -9.68 16.72
C ASP A 513 -7.51 -9.57 15.24
N VAL A 514 -8.76 -9.77 14.86
CA VAL A 514 -9.19 -9.95 13.47
C VAL A 514 -10.09 -8.78 13.08
N LEU A 515 -9.69 -8.06 12.05
CA LEU A 515 -10.52 -7.07 11.37
C LEU A 515 -11.09 -7.74 10.11
N VAL A 516 -12.40 -7.76 10.00
CA VAL A 516 -13.13 -8.32 8.85
C VAL A 516 -13.94 -7.21 8.21
N ASP A 517 -13.81 -7.09 6.92
CA ASP A 517 -14.65 -6.22 6.10
C ASP A 517 -15.20 -7.00 4.90
N ALA A 518 -16.09 -6.44 4.12
CA ALA A 518 -16.70 -7.16 3.01
C ALA A 518 -15.67 -7.76 2.03
N GLY A 519 -14.57 -7.07 1.79
CA GLY A 519 -13.53 -7.47 0.83
C GLY A 519 -12.19 -7.85 1.44
N SER A 520 -12.08 -7.95 2.79
CA SER A 520 -10.77 -8.16 3.42
C SER A 520 -10.83 -8.83 4.79
N VAL A 521 -9.73 -9.48 5.15
CA VAL A 521 -9.41 -9.91 6.50
C VAL A 521 -7.98 -9.50 6.86
N GLU A 522 -7.83 -8.80 7.99
CA GLU A 522 -6.53 -8.50 8.59
C GLU A 522 -6.45 -9.19 9.95
N VAL A 523 -5.48 -10.07 10.14
CA VAL A 523 -5.26 -10.84 11.37
C VAL A 523 -3.97 -10.37 12.02
N PHE A 524 -4.06 -9.91 13.26
CA PHE A 524 -2.92 -9.52 14.08
C PHE A 524 -2.74 -10.53 15.20
N LEU A 525 -1.52 -11.03 15.34
CA LEU A 525 -1.19 -12.10 16.26
C LEU A 525 -0.61 -11.54 17.56
N GLY A 526 -0.64 -12.33 18.61
CA GLY A 526 -0.15 -11.91 19.93
C GLY A 526 1.34 -11.56 19.97
N ASP A 527 2.13 -12.00 18.99
CA ASP A 527 3.55 -11.67 18.84
C ASP A 527 3.82 -10.45 17.96
N GLY A 528 2.78 -9.82 17.42
CA GLY A 528 2.90 -8.67 16.53
C GLY A 528 3.13 -9.01 15.05
N SER A 529 3.11 -10.29 14.67
CA SER A 529 3.00 -10.71 13.28
C SER A 529 1.60 -10.42 12.75
N SER A 530 1.42 -10.32 11.44
CA SER A 530 0.12 -10.09 10.81
C SER A 530 -0.04 -10.90 9.52
N LEU A 531 -1.31 -11.14 9.16
CA LEU A 531 -1.71 -11.83 7.94
C LEU A 531 -2.85 -11.05 7.30
N THR A 532 -2.62 -10.46 6.15
CA THR A 532 -3.62 -9.68 5.40
C THR A 532 -3.99 -10.39 4.12
N MET A 533 -5.31 -10.52 3.90
CA MET A 533 -5.83 -11.11 2.67
C MET A 533 -7.07 -10.36 2.19
N ALA A 534 -7.10 -10.02 0.91
CA ALA A 534 -8.34 -9.69 0.21
C ALA A 534 -9.19 -10.96 0.11
N ILE A 535 -10.49 -10.85 0.37
CA ILE A 535 -11.43 -11.97 0.40
C ILE A 535 -12.68 -11.60 -0.41
N HIS A 536 -13.38 -12.60 -0.88
CA HIS A 536 -14.64 -12.41 -1.60
C HIS A 536 -15.68 -13.42 -1.07
N PRO A 537 -16.03 -13.31 0.23
CA PRO A 537 -16.99 -14.20 0.83
C PRO A 537 -18.41 -13.89 0.35
N GLY A 538 -19.32 -14.84 0.48
CA GLY A 538 -20.74 -14.58 0.34
C GLY A 538 -21.30 -13.66 1.45
N ASP A 539 -22.56 -13.24 1.33
CA ASP A 539 -23.22 -12.23 2.19
C ASP A 539 -23.46 -12.67 3.65
N SER A 540 -22.93 -13.79 4.10
CA SER A 540 -23.16 -14.30 5.46
C SER A 540 -22.22 -13.63 6.47
N PRO A 541 -22.74 -13.02 7.55
CA PRO A 541 -21.87 -12.57 8.65
C PRO A 541 -21.51 -13.70 9.63
N HIS A 542 -21.99 -14.93 9.43
CA HIS A 542 -21.82 -16.00 10.41
C HIS A 542 -20.36 -16.42 10.59
N VAL A 543 -20.02 -16.69 11.85
CA VAL A 543 -18.71 -17.26 12.22
C VAL A 543 -18.95 -18.60 12.92
N THR A 544 -18.27 -19.63 12.43
CA THR A 544 -18.23 -20.92 13.11
C THR A 544 -16.83 -21.22 13.64
N VAL A 545 -16.78 -22.10 14.64
CA VAL A 545 -15.53 -22.57 15.25
C VAL A 545 -15.48 -24.09 15.22
N GLU A 546 -14.29 -24.62 14.93
CA GLU A 546 -14.00 -26.03 14.93
C GLU A 546 -12.68 -26.29 15.68
N SER A 547 -12.66 -27.32 16.51
CA SER A 547 -11.40 -27.95 16.92
C SER A 547 -11.34 -29.33 16.29
N THR A 548 -10.22 -29.66 15.61
CA THR A 548 -10.17 -30.90 14.81
C THR A 548 -9.86 -32.15 15.65
N SER A 549 -9.10 -32.02 16.74
CA SER A 549 -8.55 -33.22 17.43
C SER A 549 -8.66 -33.18 18.96
N ALA A 550 -8.53 -32.05 19.61
CA ALA A 550 -8.51 -31.93 21.06
C ALA A 550 -9.51 -30.86 21.55
N PRO A 551 -10.11 -30.97 22.75
CA PRO A 551 -10.89 -29.87 23.33
C PRO A 551 -10.05 -28.62 23.45
N VAL A 552 -10.62 -27.45 23.17
CA VAL A 552 -9.96 -26.16 23.25
C VAL A 552 -10.70 -25.22 24.18
N GLN A 553 -10.02 -24.71 25.19
CA GLN A 553 -10.55 -23.72 26.09
C GLN A 553 -10.44 -22.33 25.47
N VAL A 554 -11.56 -21.75 25.04
CA VAL A 554 -11.64 -20.33 24.71
C VAL A 554 -11.60 -19.54 26.02
N ARG A 555 -10.63 -18.64 26.16
CA ARG A 555 -10.36 -17.81 27.33
C ARG A 555 -11.13 -16.51 27.30
N SER A 556 -11.12 -15.89 26.12
CA SER A 556 -11.85 -14.64 25.87
C SER A 556 -12.35 -14.62 24.44
N LEU A 557 -13.51 -14.06 24.26
CA LEU A 557 -14.10 -13.79 22.95
C LEU A 557 -14.94 -12.53 23.04
N TRP A 558 -14.69 -11.60 22.12
CA TRP A 558 -15.60 -10.50 21.91
C TRP A 558 -15.63 -10.10 20.42
N ILE A 559 -16.75 -9.52 20.00
CA ILE A 559 -16.98 -8.99 18.66
C ILE A 559 -17.61 -7.60 18.80
N ALA A 560 -17.16 -6.67 17.97
CA ALA A 560 -17.76 -5.34 17.80
C ALA A 560 -18.05 -5.11 16.31
N PRO A 561 -19.21 -4.57 15.92
CA PRO A 561 -19.43 -4.08 14.58
C PRO A 561 -18.51 -2.88 14.33
N MET A 562 -18.03 -2.72 13.11
CA MET A 562 -17.24 -1.57 12.70
C MET A 562 -18.11 -0.57 11.95
N ALA A 563 -17.89 0.72 12.21
CA ALA A 563 -18.58 1.79 11.52
C ALA A 563 -18.25 1.79 10.02
N ILE A 564 -19.24 2.15 9.22
CA ILE A 564 -19.06 2.35 7.77
C ILE A 564 -18.56 3.79 7.56
N ILE A 565 -17.47 3.93 6.84
CA ILE A 565 -16.86 5.20 6.49
C ILE A 565 -17.03 5.44 5.00
N ASP A 566 -17.76 6.49 4.63
CA ASP A 566 -17.76 6.95 3.25
C ASP A 566 -16.65 8.00 3.08
N PRO A 567 -15.59 7.70 2.33
CA PRO A 567 -14.50 8.65 2.15
C PRO A 567 -14.88 9.87 1.30
N ASN A 568 -16.10 9.93 0.77
CA ASN A 568 -16.60 11.02 -0.08
C ASN A 568 -17.63 11.92 0.63
N ASP A 569 -17.96 11.62 1.90
CA ASP A 569 -18.86 12.43 2.74
C ASP A 569 -18.16 13.62 3.41
#